data_c2151ff9d650c02587b40ec8a2ec8c2c
#
_entry.id   c2151ff9d650c02587b40ec8a2ec8c2c
#
_cell.length_a   1.000
_cell.length_b   1.000
_cell.length_c   1.000
_cell.angle_alpha   90.00
_cell.angle_beta   90.00
_cell.angle_gamma   90.00
#
_symmetry.space_group_name_H-M   'P 1'
#
loop_
_entity.id
_entity.type
_entity.pdbx_description
1 polymer ?
#
loop_
_entity_poly.entity_id
_entity_poly.type
_entity_poly.pdbx_seq_one_letter_code
_entity_poly.pdbx_strand_id
1 'polypeptide(L)'
;MITLFTKIYEKTKEFILENYKQLLVILVIFLLFWIELPYVIYKPGGVVDLSKRIEVENGYNYDGEINMSYVSMIKGNVPFILLSYIMPNWDLEKSENITYEGDSVSETLKKDKIQTESSMDNAVIASFKLTNHDLEITGYHNTVLYIVDEAETTLKDYDEIISIEGTSVTNLEEMQKIVNSYE
;
A
#
# COMPACT_ATOMS: atom_id res chain seq x y z
N MET A 1 29.36 25.54 33.13
CA MET A 1 28.35 25.14 32.11
C MET A 1 28.22 26.19 31.02
N ILE A 2 28.04 27.48 31.30
CA ILE A 2 27.91 28.57 30.33
C ILE A 2 29.10 28.65 29.34
N THR A 3 30.33 28.51 29.81
CA THR A 3 31.55 28.58 28.98
C THR A 3 31.66 27.43 27.94
N LEU A 4 31.11 26.28 28.23
CA LEU A 4 31.11 25.15 27.29
C LEU A 4 30.14 25.42 26.13
N PHE A 5 28.93 25.92 26.45
CA PHE A 5 27.94 26.25 25.42
C PHE A 5 28.41 27.39 24.51
N THR A 6 29.04 28.40 25.05
CA THR A 6 29.61 29.50 24.27
C THR A 6 30.70 29.00 23.30
N LYS A 7 31.57 28.12 23.77
CA LYS A 7 32.65 27.54 22.94
C LYS A 7 32.10 26.62 21.82
N ILE A 8 31.05 25.86 22.09
CA ILE A 8 30.36 25.05 21.08
C ILE A 8 29.69 25.96 20.06
N TYR A 9 29.00 27.01 20.50
CA TYR A 9 28.32 27.97 19.61
C TYR A 9 29.32 28.66 18.66
N GLU A 10 30.44 29.22 19.17
CA GLU A 10 31.44 29.87 18.33
C GLU A 10 32.04 28.91 17.30
N LYS A 11 32.38 27.69 17.72
CA LYS A 11 32.95 26.68 16.82
C LYS A 11 31.96 26.23 15.74
N THR A 12 30.69 26.09 16.10
CA THR A 12 29.64 25.77 15.15
C THR A 12 29.40 26.90 14.15
N LYS A 13 29.39 28.12 14.62
CA LYS A 13 29.27 29.32 13.79
C LYS A 13 30.43 29.46 12.78
N GLU A 14 31.68 29.30 13.23
CA GLU A 14 32.84 29.26 12.36
C GLU A 14 32.73 28.19 11.29
N PHE A 15 32.39 26.95 11.69
CA PHE A 15 32.21 25.83 10.77
C PHE A 15 31.14 26.14 9.70
N ILE A 16 29.99 26.71 10.11
CA ILE A 16 28.93 27.09 9.17
C ILE A 16 29.43 28.18 8.21
N LEU A 17 30.11 29.19 8.70
CA LEU A 17 30.61 30.30 7.87
C LEU A 17 31.70 29.88 6.89
N GLU A 18 32.55 28.95 7.28
CA GLU A 18 33.58 28.39 6.41
C GLU A 18 33.03 27.45 5.34
N ASN A 19 31.98 26.71 5.68
CA ASN A 19 31.46 25.61 4.83
C ASN A 19 30.06 25.91 4.26
N TYR A 20 29.57 27.16 4.32
CA TYR A 20 28.18 27.47 3.96
C TYR A 20 27.79 27.03 2.54
N LYS A 21 28.70 27.08 1.57
CA LYS A 21 28.45 26.66 0.19
C LYS A 21 28.20 25.16 0.11
N GLN A 22 29.02 24.36 0.80
CA GLN A 22 28.87 22.90 0.86
C GLN A 22 27.58 22.51 1.61
N LEU A 23 27.33 23.21 2.74
CA LEU A 23 26.09 23.01 3.52
C LEU A 23 24.84 23.35 2.71
N LEU A 24 24.90 24.42 1.92
CA LEU A 24 23.79 24.79 1.03
C LEU A 24 23.55 23.72 -0.05
N VAL A 25 24.60 23.20 -0.68
CA VAL A 25 24.48 22.11 -1.66
C VAL A 25 23.86 20.87 -1.01
N ILE A 26 24.33 20.49 0.17
CA ILE A 26 23.76 19.34 0.92
C ILE A 26 22.29 19.60 1.25
N LEU A 27 21.95 20.81 1.69
CA LEU A 27 20.57 21.19 1.97
C LEU A 27 19.68 21.09 0.72
N VAL A 28 20.16 21.57 -0.43
CA VAL A 28 19.43 21.50 -1.70
C VAL A 28 19.21 20.03 -2.10
N ILE A 29 20.26 19.21 -2.02
CA ILE A 29 20.14 17.77 -2.30
C ILE A 29 19.10 17.14 -1.36
N PHE A 30 19.16 17.42 -0.07
CA PHE A 30 18.19 16.91 0.90
C PHE A 30 16.76 17.33 0.55
N LEU A 31 16.54 18.60 0.18
CA LEU A 31 15.23 19.10 -0.24
C LEU A 31 14.71 18.39 -1.50
N LEU A 32 15.58 18.12 -2.48
CA LEU A 32 15.19 17.40 -3.70
C LEU A 32 14.71 15.97 -3.41
N PHE A 33 15.26 15.31 -2.38
CA PHE A 33 14.77 14.01 -1.92
C PHE A 33 13.49 14.09 -1.06
N TRP A 34 13.31 15.23 -0.37
CA TRP A 34 12.17 15.43 0.53
C TRP A 34 10.88 15.80 -0.21
N ILE A 35 11.00 16.52 -1.32
CA ILE A 35 9.84 16.96 -2.08
C ILE A 35 9.26 15.76 -2.87
N GLU A 36 8.08 15.32 -2.46
CA GLU A 36 7.29 14.33 -3.21
C GLU A 36 6.54 15.03 -4.33
N LEU A 37 6.66 14.51 -5.54
CA LEU A 37 5.93 14.98 -6.71
C LEU A 37 4.75 14.04 -6.98
N PRO A 38 3.71 14.47 -7.72
CA PRO A 38 2.52 13.67 -7.98
C PRO A 38 2.80 12.57 -9.03
N TYR A 39 3.83 11.78 -8.78
CA TYR A 39 4.27 10.67 -9.59
C TYR A 39 4.61 9.47 -8.72
N VAL A 40 4.47 8.29 -9.29
CA VAL A 40 4.99 7.04 -8.77
C VAL A 40 5.89 6.39 -9.80
N ILE A 41 6.80 5.60 -9.32
CA ILE A 41 7.75 4.88 -10.17
C ILE A 41 7.62 3.40 -9.86
N TYR A 42 7.25 2.64 -10.87
CA TYR A 42 7.29 1.19 -10.84
C TYR A 42 8.68 0.71 -11.23
N LYS A 43 9.21 -0.22 -10.48
CA LYS A 43 10.49 -0.84 -10.77
C LYS A 43 10.42 -2.34 -10.54
N PRO A 44 11.29 -3.13 -11.17
CA PRO A 44 11.38 -4.55 -10.89
C PRO A 44 11.54 -4.79 -9.39
N GLY A 45 10.64 -5.60 -8.82
CA GLY A 45 10.66 -5.96 -7.40
C GLY A 45 11.55 -7.17 -7.19
N GLY A 46 10.96 -8.34 -7.29
CA GLY A 46 11.66 -9.59 -7.05
C GLY A 46 10.74 -10.79 -7.22
N VAL A 47 11.16 -11.88 -6.63
CA VAL A 47 10.44 -13.14 -6.64
C VAL A 47 10.24 -13.61 -5.21
N VAL A 48 9.04 -14.03 -4.88
CA VAL A 48 8.69 -14.63 -3.59
C VAL A 48 8.38 -16.10 -3.79
N ASP A 49 9.10 -16.95 -3.09
CA ASP A 49 8.84 -18.38 -3.04
C ASP A 49 7.56 -18.61 -2.19
N LEU A 50 6.50 -19.06 -2.84
CA LEU A 50 5.21 -19.31 -2.20
C LEU A 50 5.21 -20.60 -1.39
N SER A 51 6.10 -21.54 -1.64
CA SER A 51 6.21 -22.79 -0.89
C SER A 51 6.53 -22.57 0.60
N LYS A 52 7.16 -21.43 0.91
CA LYS A 52 7.47 -21.01 2.28
C LYS A 52 6.36 -20.20 2.96
N ARG A 53 5.31 -19.87 2.24
CA ARG A 53 4.18 -19.05 2.72
C ARG A 53 2.88 -19.81 2.83
N ILE A 54 2.81 -20.98 2.22
CA ILE A 54 1.64 -21.85 2.24
C ILE A 54 2.05 -23.13 2.95
N GLU A 55 1.46 -23.39 4.10
CA GLU A 55 1.63 -24.64 4.84
C GLU A 55 0.31 -25.39 4.82
N VAL A 56 0.34 -26.63 4.38
CA VAL A 56 -0.82 -27.52 4.35
C VAL A 56 -0.55 -28.66 5.31
N GLU A 57 -1.35 -28.77 6.35
CA GLU A 57 -1.26 -29.88 7.30
C GLU A 57 -1.49 -31.22 6.58
N ASN A 58 -0.59 -32.16 6.76
CA ASN A 58 -0.56 -33.44 6.02
C ASN A 58 -0.48 -33.29 4.48
N GLY A 59 0.00 -32.16 3.99
CA GLY A 59 0.23 -31.93 2.57
C GLY A 59 1.28 -32.87 1.97
N TYR A 60 1.16 -33.12 0.67
CA TYR A 60 2.15 -33.90 -0.06
C TYR A 60 3.40 -33.07 -0.31
N ASN A 61 4.58 -33.66 -0.09
CA ASN A 61 5.81 -33.06 -0.59
C ASN A 61 5.83 -33.18 -2.12
N TYR A 62 6.05 -32.07 -2.79
CA TYR A 62 6.22 -32.03 -4.25
C TYR A 62 7.62 -31.51 -4.59
N ASP A 63 8.18 -32.04 -5.68
CA ASP A 63 9.42 -31.53 -6.23
C ASP A 63 9.08 -30.37 -7.16
N GLY A 64 9.47 -29.17 -6.78
CA GLY A 64 9.24 -27.97 -7.55
C GLY A 64 9.03 -26.74 -6.66
N GLU A 65 9.08 -25.56 -7.26
CA GLU A 65 8.87 -24.29 -6.60
C GLU A 65 7.78 -23.50 -7.32
N ILE A 66 6.87 -22.90 -6.57
CA ILE A 66 5.91 -21.92 -7.10
C ILE A 66 6.37 -20.55 -6.65
N ASN A 67 6.72 -19.73 -7.62
CA ASN A 67 7.24 -18.40 -7.37
C ASN A 67 6.27 -17.33 -7.89
N MET A 68 6.07 -16.29 -7.10
CA MET A 68 5.31 -15.10 -7.48
C MET A 68 6.26 -13.94 -7.70
N SER A 69 6.23 -13.36 -8.90
CA SER A 69 6.95 -12.10 -9.17
C SER A 69 6.12 -10.91 -8.71
N TYR A 70 6.80 -9.87 -8.26
CA TYR A 70 6.16 -8.62 -7.86
C TYR A 70 6.91 -7.40 -8.40
N VAL A 71 6.18 -6.30 -8.51
CA VAL A 71 6.71 -4.99 -8.88
C VAL A 71 6.76 -4.14 -7.61
N SER A 72 7.86 -3.41 -7.45
CA SER A 72 7.98 -2.43 -6.36
C SER A 72 7.55 -1.06 -6.85
N MET A 73 6.80 -0.35 -6.03
CA MET A 73 6.39 1.02 -6.26
C MET A 73 7.07 1.95 -5.27
N ILE A 74 7.59 3.07 -5.76
CA ILE A 74 8.15 4.15 -4.94
C ILE A 74 7.53 5.48 -5.32
N LYS A 75 7.40 6.37 -4.34
CA LYS A 75 6.94 7.74 -4.58
C LYS A 75 7.96 8.50 -5.40
N GLY A 76 7.48 9.31 -6.35
CA GLY A 76 8.31 10.14 -7.19
C GLY A 76 8.85 11.35 -6.45
N ASN A 77 10.16 11.46 -6.36
CA ASN A 77 10.86 12.69 -6.05
C ASN A 77 11.81 13.03 -7.19
N VAL A 78 12.35 14.23 -7.20
CA VAL A 78 13.17 14.70 -8.32
C VAL A 78 14.29 13.73 -8.70
N PRO A 79 15.13 13.22 -7.76
CA PRO A 79 16.19 12.27 -8.09
C PRO A 79 15.66 10.95 -8.67
N PHE A 80 14.60 10.39 -8.11
CA PHE A 80 14.07 9.11 -8.62
C PHE A 80 13.36 9.26 -9.96
N ILE A 81 12.69 10.39 -10.22
CA ILE A 81 12.11 10.68 -11.53
C ILE A 81 13.23 10.79 -12.59
N LEU A 82 14.31 11.50 -12.31
CA LEU A 82 15.45 11.57 -13.22
C LEU A 82 16.08 10.19 -13.45
N LEU A 83 16.16 9.38 -12.40
CA LEU A 83 16.71 8.05 -12.48
C LEU A 83 15.82 7.11 -13.30
N SER A 84 14.50 7.28 -13.27
CA SER A 84 13.57 6.44 -14.05
C SER A 84 13.77 6.57 -15.57
N TYR A 85 14.26 7.71 -16.06
CA TYR A 85 14.59 7.87 -17.48
C TYR A 85 15.88 7.14 -17.92
N ILE A 86 16.70 6.74 -16.96
CA ILE A 86 18.02 6.12 -17.25
C ILE A 86 17.95 4.62 -16.94
N MET A 87 17.18 4.23 -15.92
CA MET A 87 17.11 2.83 -15.51
C MET A 87 16.19 2.02 -16.42
N PRO A 88 16.64 0.87 -16.91
CA PRO A 88 15.80 -0.02 -17.71
C PRO A 88 14.66 -0.60 -16.84
N ASN A 89 13.49 -0.75 -17.43
CA ASN A 89 12.31 -1.33 -16.81
C ASN A 89 11.79 -0.55 -15.58
N TRP A 90 12.09 0.74 -15.50
CA TRP A 90 11.44 1.66 -14.56
C TRP A 90 10.40 2.44 -15.33
N ASP A 91 9.14 2.40 -14.84
CA ASP A 91 8.01 3.13 -15.42
C ASP A 91 7.60 4.27 -14.50
N LEU A 92 7.45 5.46 -15.10
CA LEU A 92 6.98 6.66 -14.42
C LEU A 92 5.49 6.84 -14.72
N GLU A 93 4.65 6.87 -13.69
CA GLU A 93 3.22 7.07 -13.81
C GLU A 93 2.77 8.23 -12.92
N LYS A 94 1.72 8.95 -13.32
CA LYS A 94 1.11 9.96 -12.48
C LYS A 94 0.32 9.32 -11.34
N SER A 95 0.41 9.90 -10.14
CA SER A 95 -0.31 9.38 -8.97
C SER A 95 -1.82 9.32 -9.21
N GLU A 96 -2.40 10.31 -9.91
CA GLU A 96 -3.82 10.38 -10.22
C GLU A 96 -4.36 9.19 -11.03
N ASN A 97 -3.49 8.50 -11.81
CA ASN A 97 -3.89 7.35 -12.61
C ASN A 97 -3.96 6.04 -11.81
N ILE A 98 -3.43 6.04 -10.60
CA ILE A 98 -3.30 4.83 -9.78
C ILE A 98 -3.96 4.95 -8.41
N THR A 99 -4.31 6.16 -8.00
CA THR A 99 -5.02 6.40 -6.73
C THR A 99 -6.52 6.43 -6.95
N TYR A 100 -7.28 6.03 -5.94
CA TYR A 100 -8.71 6.34 -5.91
C TYR A 100 -8.88 7.86 -5.76
N GLU A 101 -10.00 8.37 -6.22
CA GLU A 101 -10.29 9.80 -6.18
C GLU A 101 -10.19 10.34 -4.74
N GLY A 102 -9.41 11.39 -4.56
CA GLY A 102 -9.14 11.98 -3.24
C GLY A 102 -8.06 11.29 -2.39
N ASP A 103 -7.60 10.10 -2.78
CA ASP A 103 -6.63 9.34 -2.01
C ASP A 103 -5.19 9.79 -2.26
N SER A 104 -4.38 9.67 -1.22
CA SER A 104 -2.93 9.63 -1.35
C SER A 104 -2.46 8.24 -1.79
N VAL A 105 -1.27 8.16 -2.39
CA VAL A 105 -0.62 6.87 -2.71
C VAL A 105 -0.54 5.93 -1.50
N SER A 106 -0.32 6.49 -0.30
CA SER A 106 -0.25 5.69 0.93
C SER A 106 -1.60 5.10 1.34
N GLU A 107 -2.69 5.81 1.09
CA GLU A 107 -4.06 5.33 1.34
C GLU A 107 -4.45 4.26 0.35
N THR A 108 -4.20 4.47 -0.93
CA THR A 108 -4.39 3.45 -1.97
C THR A 108 -3.67 2.15 -1.62
N LEU A 109 -2.40 2.22 -1.21
CA LEU A 109 -1.65 1.02 -0.79
C LEU A 109 -2.26 0.29 0.42
N LYS A 110 -2.91 1.01 1.35
CA LYS A 110 -3.62 0.36 2.46
C LYS A 110 -4.87 -0.37 1.95
N LYS A 111 -5.61 0.24 1.03
CA LYS A 111 -6.79 -0.37 0.39
C LYS A 111 -6.41 -1.61 -0.42
N ASP A 112 -5.33 -1.53 -1.20
CA ASP A 112 -4.77 -2.67 -1.95
C ASP A 112 -4.37 -3.83 -1.03
N LYS A 113 -3.86 -3.52 0.16
CA LYS A 113 -3.53 -4.55 1.15
C LYS A 113 -4.78 -5.30 1.62
N ILE A 114 -5.87 -4.61 1.92
CA ILE A 114 -7.15 -5.22 2.31
C ILE A 114 -7.69 -6.10 1.17
N GLN A 115 -7.64 -5.62 -0.07
CA GLN A 115 -8.04 -6.40 -1.23
C GLN A 115 -7.17 -7.65 -1.43
N THR A 116 -5.86 -7.53 -1.16
CA THR A 116 -4.93 -8.66 -1.23
C THR A 116 -5.28 -9.71 -0.19
N GLU A 117 -5.54 -9.31 1.06
CA GLU A 117 -5.96 -10.22 2.13
C GLU A 117 -7.26 -10.95 1.75
N SER A 118 -8.28 -10.23 1.28
CA SER A 118 -9.53 -10.82 0.79
C SER A 118 -9.31 -11.78 -0.38
N SER A 119 -8.40 -11.47 -1.30
CA SER A 119 -8.05 -12.35 -2.42
C SER A 119 -7.38 -13.63 -1.95
N MET A 120 -6.54 -13.57 -0.92
CA MET A 120 -5.91 -14.74 -0.32
C MET A 120 -6.96 -15.66 0.34
N ASP A 121 -7.89 -15.11 1.11
CA ASP A 121 -8.97 -15.86 1.74
C ASP A 121 -9.85 -16.54 0.68
N ASN A 122 -10.22 -15.81 -0.38
CA ASN A 122 -10.99 -16.37 -1.49
C ASN A 122 -10.23 -17.49 -2.22
N ALA A 123 -8.93 -17.41 -2.36
CA ALA A 123 -8.10 -18.47 -2.96
C ALA A 123 -8.08 -19.72 -2.07
N VAL A 124 -8.02 -19.58 -0.76
CA VAL A 124 -8.14 -20.68 0.20
C VAL A 124 -9.52 -21.34 0.08
N ILE A 125 -10.60 -20.55 0.13
CA ILE A 125 -11.98 -21.04 -0.02
C ILE A 125 -12.15 -21.81 -1.34
N ALA A 126 -11.63 -21.27 -2.44
CA ALA A 126 -11.72 -21.91 -3.75
C ALA A 126 -10.94 -23.23 -3.80
N SER A 127 -9.76 -23.29 -3.20
CA SER A 127 -8.94 -24.51 -3.17
C SER A 127 -9.59 -25.63 -2.37
N PHE A 128 -10.18 -25.32 -1.21
CA PHE A 128 -10.92 -26.30 -0.40
C PHE A 128 -12.15 -26.82 -1.13
N LYS A 129 -12.93 -25.94 -1.78
CA LYS A 129 -14.08 -26.34 -2.61
C LYS A 129 -13.68 -27.24 -3.78
N LEU A 130 -12.58 -26.92 -4.48
CA LEU A 130 -12.11 -27.72 -5.62
C LEU A 130 -11.60 -29.11 -5.21
N THR A 131 -11.08 -29.24 -4.00
CA THR A 131 -10.56 -30.51 -3.47
C THR A 131 -11.62 -31.32 -2.69
N ASN A 132 -12.87 -30.84 -2.61
CA ASN A 132 -13.97 -31.41 -1.83
C ASN A 132 -13.62 -31.62 -0.34
N HIS A 133 -12.88 -30.68 0.23
CA HIS A 133 -12.64 -30.65 1.66
C HIS A 133 -13.64 -29.72 2.35
N ASP A 134 -14.01 -30.08 3.57
CA ASP A 134 -14.88 -29.26 4.40
C ASP A 134 -14.15 -27.98 4.80
N LEU A 135 -14.86 -26.85 4.73
CA LEU A 135 -14.40 -25.55 5.13
C LEU A 135 -15.45 -24.88 6.01
N GLU A 136 -15.04 -24.45 7.19
CA GLU A 136 -15.87 -23.63 8.07
C GLU A 136 -15.44 -22.16 7.94
N ILE A 137 -16.36 -21.30 7.53
CA ILE A 137 -16.14 -19.87 7.50
C ILE A 137 -16.62 -19.30 8.84
N THR A 138 -15.68 -18.80 9.64
CA THR A 138 -15.94 -18.33 11.01
C THR A 138 -16.40 -16.89 11.10
N GLY A 139 -16.24 -16.12 10.04
CA GLY A 139 -16.66 -14.71 9.98
C GLY A 139 -16.53 -14.11 8.61
N TYR A 140 -17.14 -12.94 8.44
CA TYR A 140 -17.08 -12.11 7.25
C TYR A 140 -16.81 -10.67 7.65
N HIS A 141 -16.05 -9.95 6.81
CA HIS A 141 -15.77 -8.53 6.97
C HIS A 141 -16.15 -7.80 5.68
N ASN A 142 -17.19 -6.97 5.74
CA ASN A 142 -17.61 -6.15 4.62
C ASN A 142 -17.10 -4.73 4.82
N THR A 143 -15.88 -4.46 4.40
CA THR A 143 -15.18 -3.20 4.63
C THR A 143 -15.44 -2.21 3.49
N VAL A 144 -15.81 -0.97 3.83
CA VAL A 144 -15.90 0.14 2.88
C VAL A 144 -14.48 0.54 2.47
N LEU A 145 -14.14 0.38 1.20
CA LEU A 145 -12.80 0.73 0.70
C LEU A 145 -12.69 2.20 0.28
N TYR A 146 -13.72 2.72 -0.35
CA TYR A 146 -13.79 4.14 -0.72
C TYR A 146 -15.24 4.59 -0.89
N ILE A 147 -15.46 5.87 -0.80
CA ILE A 147 -16.76 6.52 -1.00
C ILE A 147 -16.58 7.50 -2.16
N VAL A 148 -17.48 7.41 -3.14
CA VAL A 148 -17.49 8.36 -4.26
C VAL A 148 -17.92 9.75 -3.77
N ASP A 149 -17.35 10.81 -4.34
CA ASP A 149 -17.56 12.19 -3.88
C ASP A 149 -19.02 12.62 -3.89
N GLU A 150 -19.82 12.07 -4.81
CA GLU A 150 -21.25 12.39 -4.93
C GLU A 150 -22.16 11.61 -3.97
N ALA A 151 -21.62 10.66 -3.18
CA ALA A 151 -22.43 9.85 -2.29
C ALA A 151 -22.89 10.64 -1.05
N GLU A 152 -24.21 10.77 -0.90
CA GLU A 152 -24.82 11.32 0.32
C GLU A 152 -24.85 10.25 1.42
N THR A 153 -23.75 10.09 2.16
CA THR A 153 -23.59 9.05 3.20
C THR A 153 -22.85 9.56 4.41
N THR A 154 -23.05 8.90 5.54
CA THR A 154 -22.26 9.10 6.77
C THR A 154 -21.16 8.06 6.94
N LEU A 155 -21.10 7.06 6.04
CA LEU A 155 -20.03 6.05 6.03
C LEU A 155 -18.68 6.71 5.80
N LYS A 156 -17.64 6.05 6.28
CA LYS A 156 -16.25 6.44 6.10
C LYS A 156 -15.46 5.28 5.54
N ASP A 157 -14.33 5.57 4.94
CA ASP A 157 -13.35 4.56 4.56
C ASP A 157 -12.99 3.71 5.77
N TYR A 158 -12.93 2.41 5.54
CA TYR A 158 -12.67 1.36 6.52
C TYR A 158 -13.80 1.07 7.51
N ASP A 159 -14.97 1.69 7.38
CA ASP A 159 -16.16 1.24 8.14
C ASP A 159 -16.52 -0.19 7.75
N GLU A 160 -17.01 -0.95 8.72
CA GLU A 160 -17.48 -2.32 8.49
C GLU A 160 -19.01 -2.36 8.47
N ILE A 161 -19.57 -2.87 7.38
CA ILE A 161 -21.01 -3.04 7.23
C ILE A 161 -21.40 -4.40 7.78
N ILE A 162 -22.07 -4.41 8.92
CA ILE A 162 -22.52 -5.63 9.62
C ILE A 162 -23.99 -5.98 9.36
N SER A 163 -24.79 -4.96 9.01
CA SER A 163 -26.22 -5.15 8.72
C SER A 163 -26.76 -4.03 7.83
N ILE A 164 -27.81 -4.33 7.06
CA ILE A 164 -28.61 -3.38 6.29
C ILE A 164 -30.05 -3.53 6.74
N GLU A 165 -30.69 -2.44 7.16
CA GLU A 165 -32.08 -2.43 7.67
C GLU A 165 -32.35 -3.50 8.74
N GLY A 166 -31.35 -3.74 9.61
CA GLY A 166 -31.44 -4.74 10.68
C GLY A 166 -31.21 -6.20 10.23
N THR A 167 -31.00 -6.42 8.96
CA THR A 167 -30.65 -7.76 8.42
C THR A 167 -29.13 -7.89 8.36
N SER A 168 -28.58 -8.90 9.03
CA SER A 168 -27.13 -9.18 8.98
C SER A 168 -26.71 -9.55 7.56
N VAL A 169 -25.56 -9.04 7.13
CA VAL A 169 -25.00 -9.29 5.80
C VAL A 169 -23.65 -9.97 5.92
N THR A 170 -23.43 -11.01 5.13
CA THR A 170 -22.22 -11.83 5.17
C THR A 170 -21.38 -11.72 3.90
N ASN A 171 -21.98 -11.29 2.79
CA ASN A 171 -21.28 -11.15 1.52
C ASN A 171 -21.93 -10.07 0.63
N LEU A 172 -21.20 -9.66 -0.41
CA LEU A 172 -21.62 -8.63 -1.34
C LEU A 172 -22.94 -8.96 -2.08
N GLU A 173 -23.17 -10.24 -2.41
CA GLU A 173 -24.40 -10.65 -3.12
C GLU A 173 -25.65 -10.47 -2.27
N GLU A 174 -25.56 -10.79 -0.97
CA GLU A 174 -26.64 -10.53 -0.01
C GLU A 174 -26.91 -9.05 0.15
N MET A 175 -25.85 -8.25 0.28
CA MET A 175 -25.95 -6.80 0.35
C MET A 175 -26.69 -6.24 -0.88
N GLN A 176 -26.28 -6.63 -2.08
CA GLN A 176 -26.91 -6.19 -3.32
C GLN A 176 -28.39 -6.61 -3.41
N LYS A 177 -28.73 -7.83 -3.00
CA LYS A 177 -30.14 -8.29 -2.98
C LYS A 177 -30.99 -7.47 -2.04
N ILE A 178 -30.47 -7.12 -0.86
CA ILE A 178 -31.19 -6.28 0.11
C ILE A 178 -31.36 -4.88 -0.46
N VAL A 179 -30.30 -4.23 -0.94
CA VAL A 179 -30.35 -2.88 -1.50
C VAL A 179 -31.34 -2.82 -2.68
N ASN A 180 -31.24 -3.74 -3.64
CA ASN A 180 -32.12 -3.79 -4.81
C ASN A 180 -33.60 -4.06 -4.45
N SER A 181 -33.89 -4.54 -3.24
CA SER A 181 -35.28 -4.73 -2.79
C SER A 181 -35.96 -3.44 -2.34
N TYR A 182 -35.19 -2.36 -2.18
CA TYR A 182 -35.69 -1.03 -1.78
C TYR A 182 -35.77 -0.03 -2.94
N GLU A 183 -35.29 -0.39 -4.13
CA GLU A 183 -35.53 0.34 -5.38
C GLU A 183 -36.89 -0.04 -6.01
#